data_c603321ab92655a0e45959077b8a40fd
#
_entry.id   c603321ab92655a0e45959077b8a40fd
#
_cell.length_a   1.000
_cell.length_b   1.000
_cell.length_c   1.000
_cell.angle_alpha   90.00
_cell.angle_beta   90.00
_cell.angle_gamma   90.00
#
_symmetry.space_group_name_H-M   'P 1'
#
loop_
_entity.id
_entity.type
_entity.pdbx_description
1 polymer ?
#
loop_
_entity_poly.entity_id
_entity_poly.type
_entity_poly.pdbx_seq_one_letter_code
_entity_poly.pdbx_strand_id
1 'polypeptide(L)'
;MTNILQELCKPKSLRHFQYLIILCWIFIGCESPKSSINNSDLYQAWQSAQRDGKPIFIDFYTDWCRPCKVMDREVYSQQDIVNYLGDHYHAIKFNPEQIQEVEAFGKTFTFDDGLGVNTFIYFATQNQFRGYPTAVILSPEGDHLWFHTGYLSKGELLLALKSHN
;
A
#
# COMPACT_ATOMS: atom_id res chain seq x y z
N MET A 1 -71.81 17.11 25.77
CA MET A 1 -70.77 16.13 26.27
C MET A 1 -70.11 15.54 25.05
N THR A 2 -69.16 16.19 24.44
CA THR A 2 -68.35 15.69 23.33
C THR A 2 -67.35 16.76 22.95
N ASN A 3 -66.11 16.76 23.38
CA ASN A 3 -65.00 17.51 22.77
C ASN A 3 -63.76 17.58 23.70
N ILE A 4 -63.31 16.44 24.22
CA ILE A 4 -62.06 16.39 25.03
C ILE A 4 -61.00 15.41 24.47
N LEU A 5 -61.29 14.69 23.38
CA LEU A 5 -60.38 13.66 22.88
C LEU A 5 -59.63 13.99 21.58
N GLN A 6 -59.61 15.25 21.10
CA GLN A 6 -58.92 15.61 19.85
C GLN A 6 -57.66 16.47 20.02
N GLU A 7 -57.23 16.80 21.23
CA GLU A 7 -56.07 17.66 21.46
C GLU A 7 -54.75 16.91 21.80
N LEU A 8 -54.71 15.59 21.78
CA LEU A 8 -53.54 14.82 22.22
C LEU A 8 -52.69 14.20 21.09
N CYS A 9 -52.93 14.55 19.84
CA CYS A 9 -52.13 14.01 18.74
C CYS A 9 -51.57 15.12 17.83
N LYS A 10 -50.80 16.06 18.40
CA LYS A 10 -49.92 16.93 17.60
C LYS A 10 -48.49 16.36 17.67
N PRO A 11 -47.85 15.94 16.55
CA PRO A 11 -46.47 15.52 16.56
C PRO A 11 -45.57 16.75 16.77
N LYS A 12 -45.18 17.00 18.01
CA LYS A 12 -44.05 17.87 18.32
C LYS A 12 -42.80 17.14 17.86
N SER A 13 -42.02 17.78 16.99
CA SER A 13 -40.62 17.42 16.73
C SER A 13 -40.24 16.85 15.37
N LEU A 14 -40.80 17.36 14.26
CA LEU A 14 -40.17 17.15 12.97
C LEU A 14 -38.92 18.05 12.75
N ARG A 15 -38.82 19.14 13.52
CA ARG A 15 -37.70 20.11 13.37
C ARG A 15 -36.38 19.61 13.97
N HIS A 16 -36.40 18.75 14.99
CA HIS A 16 -35.18 18.21 15.62
C HIS A 16 -34.59 17.07 14.83
N PHE A 17 -35.38 16.32 14.06
CA PHE A 17 -34.91 15.26 13.21
C PHE A 17 -34.13 15.78 12.00
N GLN A 18 -34.48 16.95 11.50
CA GLN A 18 -33.81 17.62 10.39
C GLN A 18 -32.41 18.13 10.78
N TYR A 19 -32.20 18.57 12.02
CA TYR A 19 -30.90 19.01 12.52
C TYR A 19 -29.95 17.83 12.78
N LEU A 20 -30.46 16.66 13.16
CA LEU A 20 -29.66 15.44 13.33
C LEU A 20 -29.10 14.90 12.00
N ILE A 21 -29.85 15.02 10.92
CA ILE A 21 -29.39 14.61 9.58
C ILE A 21 -28.32 15.58 9.05
N ILE A 22 -28.43 16.88 9.31
CA ILE A 22 -27.46 17.89 8.87
C ILE A 22 -26.14 17.75 9.63
N LEU A 23 -26.16 17.38 10.93
CA LEU A 23 -24.94 17.14 11.72
C LEU A 23 -24.18 15.87 11.31
N CYS A 24 -24.85 14.90 10.69
CA CYS A 24 -24.21 13.66 10.22
C CYS A 24 -23.36 13.86 8.94
N TRP A 25 -23.59 14.93 8.19
CA TRP A 25 -22.88 15.22 6.93
C TRP A 25 -21.57 16.00 7.13
N ILE A 26 -21.29 16.50 8.33
CA ILE A 26 -20.10 17.32 8.62
C ILE A 26 -18.88 16.45 8.96
N PHE A 27 -19.05 15.14 9.20
CA PHE A 27 -17.97 14.19 9.46
C PHE A 27 -17.57 13.35 8.25
N ILE A 28 -17.78 13.83 7.02
CA ILE A 28 -17.04 13.28 5.88
C ILE A 28 -15.62 13.82 6.02
N GLY A 29 -14.86 13.13 6.87
CA GLY A 29 -13.44 13.39 7.05
C GLY A 29 -12.77 13.31 5.69
N CYS A 30 -12.04 14.36 5.33
CA CYS A 30 -11.10 14.33 4.24
C CYS A 30 -9.99 13.32 4.63
N GLU A 31 -10.17 12.04 4.33
CA GLU A 31 -9.10 11.06 4.42
C GLU A 31 -8.05 11.48 3.39
N SER A 32 -6.89 11.86 3.90
CA SER A 32 -5.71 12.06 3.07
C SER A 32 -5.48 10.79 2.25
N PRO A 33 -5.13 10.87 0.96
CA PRO A 33 -4.87 9.69 0.15
C PRO A 33 -3.79 8.87 0.83
N LYS A 34 -4.15 7.71 1.36
CA LYS A 34 -3.20 6.72 1.86
C LYS A 34 -2.32 6.31 0.68
N SER A 35 -1.01 6.32 0.88
CA SER A 35 -0.08 5.67 -0.06
C SER A 35 -0.60 4.25 -0.34
N SER A 36 -0.70 3.88 -1.62
CA SER A 36 -1.11 2.54 -2.02
C SER A 36 -0.11 1.46 -1.62
N ILE A 37 1.10 1.87 -1.24
CA ILE A 37 2.14 0.96 -0.79
C ILE A 37 1.96 0.79 0.72
N ASN A 38 1.45 -0.36 1.12
CA ASN A 38 1.26 -0.72 2.52
C ASN A 38 2.55 -1.34 3.08
N ASN A 39 2.79 -1.18 4.39
CA ASN A 39 3.70 -2.03 5.16
C ASN A 39 3.09 -3.45 5.33
N SER A 40 2.49 -3.98 4.27
CA SER A 40 1.89 -5.30 4.30
C SER A 40 2.99 -6.34 4.21
N ASP A 41 2.76 -7.40 4.93
CA ASP A 41 3.60 -8.58 4.98
C ASP A 41 3.78 -9.16 3.56
N LEU A 42 5.02 -9.42 3.17
CA LEU A 42 5.36 -10.07 1.91
C LEU A 42 4.57 -11.38 1.70
N TYR A 43 4.38 -12.15 2.78
CA TYR A 43 3.60 -13.38 2.73
C TYR A 43 2.15 -13.14 2.27
N GLN A 44 1.50 -12.11 2.80
CA GLN A 44 0.11 -11.76 2.40
C GLN A 44 0.05 -11.25 0.96
N ALA A 45 1.02 -10.45 0.52
CA ALA A 45 1.11 -9.97 -0.84
C ALA A 45 1.29 -11.14 -1.82
N TRP A 46 2.21 -12.06 -1.50
CA TRP A 46 2.43 -13.28 -2.29
C TRP A 46 1.18 -14.16 -2.35
N GLN A 47 0.53 -14.44 -1.21
CA GLN A 47 -0.72 -15.22 -1.21
C GLN A 47 -1.82 -14.56 -2.05
N SER A 48 -1.89 -13.25 -2.05
CA SER A 48 -2.87 -12.52 -2.87
C SER A 48 -2.53 -12.61 -4.36
N ALA A 49 -1.25 -12.47 -4.70
CA ALA A 49 -0.75 -12.66 -6.06
C ALA A 49 -1.06 -14.05 -6.61
N GLN A 50 -0.89 -15.09 -5.79
CA GLN A 50 -1.25 -16.47 -6.15
C GLN A 50 -2.75 -16.66 -6.45
N ARG A 51 -3.62 -15.85 -5.85
CA ARG A 51 -5.08 -15.95 -6.05
C ARG A 51 -5.58 -15.22 -7.29
N ASP A 52 -5.03 -14.03 -7.59
CA ASP A 52 -5.55 -13.16 -8.64
C ASP A 52 -4.60 -12.93 -9.81
N GLY A 53 -3.38 -13.48 -9.74
CA GLY A 53 -2.39 -13.42 -10.82
C GLY A 53 -1.67 -12.08 -10.97
N LYS A 54 -1.94 -11.09 -10.12
CA LYS A 54 -1.26 -9.80 -10.19
C LYS A 54 0.18 -9.91 -9.71
N PRO A 55 1.13 -9.23 -10.36
CA PRO A 55 2.52 -9.19 -9.90
C PRO A 55 2.66 -8.43 -8.57
N ILE A 56 3.80 -8.65 -7.91
CA ILE A 56 4.14 -8.01 -6.63
C ILE A 56 5.15 -6.89 -6.91
N PHE A 57 4.78 -5.66 -6.52
CA PHE A 57 5.70 -4.53 -6.51
C PHE A 57 6.29 -4.35 -5.11
N ILE A 58 7.61 -4.26 -5.00
CA ILE A 58 8.33 -4.16 -3.73
C ILE A 58 9.22 -2.93 -3.76
N ASP A 59 9.01 -2.02 -2.80
CA ASP A 59 9.92 -0.91 -2.52
C ASP A 59 10.83 -1.28 -1.34
N PHE A 60 12.09 -1.61 -1.62
CA PHE A 60 13.11 -1.82 -0.59
C PHE A 60 13.64 -0.49 -0.10
N TYR A 61 13.47 -0.25 1.18
CA TYR A 61 13.85 1.01 1.84
C TYR A 61 14.53 0.76 3.19
N THR A 62 15.04 1.81 3.81
CA THR A 62 15.46 1.84 5.21
C THR A 62 15.07 3.16 5.87
N ASP A 63 15.01 3.20 7.20
CA ASP A 63 14.61 4.41 7.94
C ASP A 63 15.58 5.58 7.79
N TRP A 64 16.85 5.29 7.57
CA TRP A 64 17.89 6.30 7.35
C TRP A 64 17.99 6.76 5.87
N CYS A 65 17.36 6.03 4.93
CA CYS A 65 17.46 6.30 3.50
C CYS A 65 16.74 7.61 3.12
N ARG A 66 17.50 8.69 2.96
CA ARG A 66 16.96 10.00 2.56
C ARG A 66 16.31 10.00 1.17
N PRO A 67 16.90 9.38 0.12
CA PRO A 67 16.25 9.29 -1.19
C PRO A 67 14.92 8.51 -1.17
N CYS A 68 14.79 7.48 -0.32
CA CYS A 68 13.54 6.73 -0.15
C CYS A 68 12.42 7.65 0.34
N LYS A 69 12.70 8.49 1.35
CA LYS A 69 11.74 9.48 1.87
C LYS A 69 11.33 10.52 0.82
N VAL A 70 12.24 10.85 -0.11
CA VAL A 70 11.92 11.73 -1.25
C VAL A 70 10.97 11.01 -2.20
N MET A 71 11.22 9.73 -2.56
CA MET A 71 10.32 8.95 -3.39
C MET A 71 8.95 8.77 -2.76
N ASP A 72 8.87 8.53 -1.44
CA ASP A 72 7.60 8.44 -0.73
C ASP A 72 6.74 9.69 -0.91
N ARG A 73 7.37 10.88 -0.75
CA ARG A 73 6.69 12.16 -0.82
C ARG A 73 6.38 12.61 -2.25
N GLU A 74 7.26 12.35 -3.20
CA GLU A 74 7.21 12.96 -4.54
C GLU A 74 6.72 12.01 -5.63
N VAL A 75 6.81 10.70 -5.40
CA VAL A 75 6.46 9.67 -6.39
C VAL A 75 5.30 8.79 -5.90
N TYR A 76 5.51 8.06 -4.80
CA TYR A 76 4.51 7.10 -4.31
C TYR A 76 3.23 7.73 -3.76
N SER A 77 3.25 9.03 -3.40
CA SER A 77 2.06 9.79 -3.01
C SER A 77 1.23 10.31 -4.19
N GLN A 78 1.74 10.23 -5.42
CA GLN A 78 1.01 10.72 -6.59
C GLN A 78 -0.19 9.85 -6.91
N GLN A 79 -1.36 10.46 -7.11
CA GLN A 79 -2.64 9.73 -7.24
C GLN A 79 -2.64 8.74 -8.42
N ASP A 80 -1.98 9.05 -9.52
CA ASP A 80 -1.86 8.15 -10.67
C ASP A 80 -0.98 6.92 -10.37
N ILE A 81 0.08 7.07 -9.57
CA ILE A 81 0.89 5.95 -9.08
C ILE A 81 0.09 5.12 -8.08
N VAL A 82 -0.58 5.78 -7.12
CA VAL A 82 -1.44 5.12 -6.11
C VAL A 82 -2.49 4.26 -6.78
N ASN A 83 -3.21 4.82 -7.75
CA ASN A 83 -4.25 4.11 -8.48
C ASN A 83 -3.66 2.94 -9.29
N TYR A 84 -2.60 3.21 -10.06
CA TYR A 84 -2.02 2.19 -10.92
C TYR A 84 -1.47 0.99 -10.13
N LEU A 85 -0.75 1.24 -9.04
CA LEU A 85 -0.25 0.18 -8.15
C LEU A 85 -1.41 -0.60 -7.51
N GLY A 86 -2.45 0.09 -7.02
CA GLY A 86 -3.61 -0.55 -6.40
C GLY A 86 -4.41 -1.42 -7.36
N ASP A 87 -4.54 -1.00 -8.63
CA ASP A 87 -5.32 -1.72 -9.62
C ASP A 87 -4.56 -2.93 -10.20
N HIS A 88 -3.22 -2.85 -10.31
CA HIS A 88 -2.44 -3.79 -11.10
C HIS A 88 -1.41 -4.60 -10.30
N TYR A 89 -1.11 -4.23 -9.04
CA TYR A 89 -0.05 -4.85 -8.25
C TYR A 89 -0.46 -5.12 -6.81
N HIS A 90 0.19 -6.08 -6.18
CA HIS A 90 0.29 -6.16 -4.73
C HIS A 90 1.52 -5.39 -4.28
N ALA A 91 1.34 -4.11 -3.96
CA ALA A 91 2.43 -3.20 -3.66
C ALA A 91 2.77 -3.17 -2.17
N ILE A 92 4.03 -3.45 -1.83
CA ILE A 92 4.53 -3.48 -0.46
C ILE A 92 5.81 -2.66 -0.30
N LYS A 93 6.05 -2.20 0.93
CA LYS A 93 7.34 -1.69 1.38
C LYS A 93 8.04 -2.75 2.22
N PHE A 94 9.32 -2.93 1.99
CA PHE A 94 10.11 -3.93 2.71
C PHE A 94 11.41 -3.30 3.24
N ASN A 95 11.56 -3.28 4.56
CA ASN A 95 12.82 -2.87 5.20
C ASN A 95 13.66 -4.11 5.53
N PRO A 96 14.64 -4.47 4.73
CA PRO A 96 15.41 -5.70 4.94
C PRO A 96 16.33 -5.62 6.17
N GLU A 97 16.60 -4.44 6.71
CA GLU A 97 17.41 -4.28 7.93
C GLU A 97 16.61 -4.53 9.21
N GLN A 98 15.29 -4.61 9.15
CA GLN A 98 14.42 -4.79 10.32
C GLN A 98 13.66 -6.12 10.34
N ILE A 99 13.53 -6.79 9.20
CA ILE A 99 12.76 -8.03 9.09
C ILE A 99 13.65 -9.23 9.35
N GLN A 100 13.39 -9.94 10.46
CA GLN A 100 14.19 -11.09 10.87
C GLN A 100 13.93 -12.32 10.00
N GLU A 101 12.66 -12.63 9.74
CA GLU A 101 12.26 -13.78 8.96
C GLU A 101 10.99 -13.48 8.17
N VAL A 102 10.89 -14.02 6.96
CA VAL A 102 9.68 -13.99 6.13
C VAL A 102 9.60 -15.22 5.25
N GLU A 103 8.40 -15.76 5.09
CA GLU A 103 8.11 -16.84 4.16
C GLU A 103 7.42 -16.30 2.91
N ALA A 104 7.95 -16.65 1.74
CA ALA A 104 7.30 -16.38 0.46
C ALA A 104 7.89 -17.31 -0.64
N PHE A 105 7.12 -17.55 -1.68
CA PHE A 105 7.56 -18.36 -2.84
C PHE A 105 8.07 -19.76 -2.44
N GLY A 106 7.48 -20.35 -1.39
CA GLY A 106 7.89 -21.66 -0.87
C GLY A 106 9.28 -21.70 -0.22
N LYS A 107 9.80 -20.55 0.18
CA LYS A 107 11.12 -20.37 0.81
C LYS A 107 10.99 -19.56 2.09
N THR A 108 11.91 -19.78 3.02
CA THR A 108 12.10 -18.93 4.20
C THR A 108 13.33 -18.05 3.98
N PHE A 109 13.17 -16.74 4.13
CA PHE A 109 14.24 -15.77 4.06
C PHE A 109 14.51 -15.20 5.44
N THR A 110 15.75 -15.26 5.88
CA THR A 110 16.16 -14.83 7.23
C THR A 110 17.11 -13.65 7.17
N PHE A 111 17.21 -12.93 8.27
CA PHE A 111 18.21 -11.90 8.45
C PHE A 111 19.60 -12.56 8.52
N ASP A 112 20.54 -12.00 7.80
CA ASP A 112 21.95 -12.43 7.82
C ASP A 112 22.77 -11.36 8.54
N ASP A 113 23.31 -11.70 9.71
CA ASP A 113 24.10 -10.78 10.54
C ASP A 113 25.37 -10.30 9.85
N GLY A 114 25.96 -11.13 8.97
CA GLY A 114 27.15 -10.77 8.21
C GLY A 114 26.89 -9.76 7.09
N LEU A 115 25.70 -9.80 6.51
CA LEU A 115 25.25 -8.88 5.47
C LEU A 115 24.47 -7.70 6.03
N GLY A 116 23.93 -7.83 7.26
CA GLY A 116 23.11 -6.80 7.91
C GLY A 116 21.72 -6.61 7.31
N VAL A 117 21.22 -7.58 6.56
CA VAL A 117 19.93 -7.51 5.86
C VAL A 117 19.28 -8.89 5.77
N ASN A 118 17.94 -8.89 5.62
CA ASN A 118 17.20 -10.10 5.26
C ASN A 118 17.55 -10.56 3.84
N THR A 119 17.83 -11.83 3.68
CA THR A 119 18.29 -12.45 2.42
C THR A 119 17.29 -12.36 1.27
N PHE A 120 16.04 -12.03 1.54
CA PHE A 120 15.02 -11.80 0.51
C PHE A 120 15.42 -10.71 -0.51
N ILE A 121 16.16 -9.67 -0.08
CA ILE A 121 16.61 -8.62 -1.01
C ILE A 121 17.53 -9.17 -2.10
N TYR A 122 18.38 -10.14 -1.78
CA TYR A 122 19.26 -10.78 -2.77
C TYR A 122 18.50 -11.72 -3.70
N PHE A 123 17.52 -12.44 -3.18
CA PHE A 123 16.60 -13.21 -4.03
C PHE A 123 15.86 -12.29 -5.01
N ALA A 124 15.24 -11.23 -4.51
CA ALA A 124 14.43 -10.31 -5.31
C ALA A 124 15.23 -9.51 -6.34
N THR A 125 16.53 -9.29 -6.11
CA THR A 125 17.42 -8.56 -7.03
C THR A 125 18.41 -9.47 -7.79
N GLN A 126 18.23 -10.78 -7.74
CA GLN A 126 19.14 -11.76 -8.36
C GLN A 126 20.62 -11.53 -7.96
N ASN A 127 20.88 -11.27 -6.68
CA ASN A 127 22.20 -10.92 -6.12
C ASN A 127 22.82 -9.63 -6.70
N GLN A 128 22.03 -8.76 -7.31
CA GLN A 128 22.49 -7.50 -7.90
C GLN A 128 22.18 -6.27 -7.03
N PHE A 129 21.79 -6.47 -5.78
CA PHE A 129 21.53 -5.37 -4.85
C PHE A 129 22.76 -4.46 -4.69
N ARG A 130 22.55 -3.12 -4.74
CA ARG A 130 23.61 -2.10 -4.65
C ARG A 130 23.33 -0.99 -3.65
N GLY A 131 22.10 -0.90 -3.12
CA GLY A 131 21.69 0.13 -2.16
C GLY A 131 20.23 0.52 -2.27
N TYR A 132 19.86 1.57 -1.57
CA TYR A 132 18.47 2.04 -1.46
C TYR A 132 18.28 3.45 -2.09
N PRO A 133 17.07 3.75 -2.58
CA PRO A 133 15.93 2.84 -2.74
C PRO A 133 16.20 1.78 -3.81
N THR A 134 15.53 0.62 -3.73
CA THR A 134 15.49 -0.37 -4.81
C THR A 134 14.06 -0.82 -5.01
N ALA A 135 13.52 -0.63 -6.20
CA ALA A 135 12.21 -1.09 -6.60
C ALA A 135 12.31 -2.39 -7.40
N VAL A 136 11.44 -3.35 -7.11
CA VAL A 136 11.44 -4.68 -7.76
C VAL A 136 10.02 -5.05 -8.16
N ILE A 137 9.87 -5.76 -9.28
CA ILE A 137 8.63 -6.43 -9.68
C ILE A 137 8.90 -7.93 -9.79
N LEU A 138 8.12 -8.73 -9.07
CA LEU A 138 8.14 -10.20 -9.13
C LEU A 138 6.81 -10.72 -9.66
N SER A 139 6.85 -11.85 -10.39
CA SER A 139 5.64 -12.60 -10.73
C SER A 139 5.01 -13.24 -9.47
N PRO A 140 3.77 -13.73 -9.53
CA PRO A 140 3.18 -14.53 -8.45
C PRO A 140 4.03 -15.74 -8.06
N GLU A 141 4.76 -16.35 -8.98
CA GLU A 141 5.65 -17.51 -8.77
C GLU A 141 6.99 -17.12 -8.15
N GLY A 142 7.31 -15.80 -8.11
CA GLY A 142 8.57 -15.27 -7.61
C GLY A 142 9.62 -15.09 -8.70
N ASP A 143 9.23 -15.17 -9.98
CA ASP A 143 10.14 -14.87 -11.08
C ASP A 143 10.42 -13.38 -11.13
N HIS A 144 11.66 -13.04 -11.36
CA HIS A 144 12.12 -11.68 -11.45
C HIS A 144 11.69 -11.06 -12.80
N LEU A 145 10.83 -10.06 -12.77
CA LEU A 145 10.36 -9.36 -13.96
C LEU A 145 11.15 -8.06 -14.23
N TRP A 146 11.46 -7.32 -13.17
CA TRP A 146 12.18 -6.05 -13.28
C TRP A 146 12.72 -5.58 -11.92
N PHE A 147 13.82 -4.81 -11.92
CA PHE A 147 14.24 -4.01 -10.78
C PHE A 147 15.02 -2.76 -11.20
N HIS A 148 15.07 -1.80 -10.29
CA HIS A 148 15.88 -0.59 -10.42
C HIS A 148 16.44 -0.19 -9.06
N THR A 149 17.71 0.19 -9.01
CA THR A 149 18.34 0.76 -7.82
C THR A 149 18.57 2.25 -8.01
N GLY A 150 18.15 3.03 -7.03
CA GLY A 150 18.22 4.50 -7.03
C GLY A 150 16.85 5.16 -7.18
N TYR A 151 16.87 6.48 -7.14
CA TYR A 151 15.68 7.30 -7.31
C TYR A 151 15.08 7.11 -8.70
N LEU A 152 13.76 6.97 -8.75
CA LEU A 152 12.95 6.99 -9.97
C LEU A 152 12.03 8.20 -9.95
N SER A 153 11.97 8.93 -11.03
CA SER A 153 10.91 9.91 -11.24
C SER A 153 9.56 9.21 -11.43
N LYS A 154 8.46 9.95 -11.23
CA LYS A 154 7.12 9.44 -11.48
C LYS A 154 6.96 8.84 -12.88
N GLY A 155 7.50 9.51 -13.90
CA GLY A 155 7.40 9.06 -15.30
C GLY A 155 8.15 7.75 -15.55
N GLU A 156 9.34 7.60 -15.01
CA GLU A 156 10.14 6.38 -15.12
C GLU A 156 9.48 5.20 -14.42
N LEU A 157 8.98 5.43 -13.20
CA LEU A 157 8.26 4.39 -12.46
C LEU A 157 7.00 3.95 -13.21
N LEU A 158 6.18 4.90 -13.68
CA LEU A 158 4.94 4.58 -14.39
C LEU A 158 5.22 3.82 -15.70
N LEU A 159 6.30 4.16 -16.40
CA LEU A 159 6.73 3.42 -17.58
C LEU A 159 7.10 1.97 -17.24
N ALA A 160 7.90 1.77 -16.19
CA ALA A 160 8.29 0.43 -15.73
C ALA A 160 7.06 -0.38 -15.33
N LEU A 161 6.14 0.18 -14.54
CA LEU A 161 4.91 -0.48 -14.12
C LEU A 161 4.05 -0.91 -15.31
N LYS A 162 3.89 -0.05 -16.32
CA LYS A 162 3.08 -0.39 -17.53
C LYS A 162 3.71 -1.44 -18.43
N SER A 163 5.02 -1.61 -18.35
CA SER A 163 5.74 -2.58 -19.19
C SER A 163 5.76 -3.99 -18.61
N HIS A 164 5.42 -4.14 -17.31
CA HIS A 164 5.54 -5.41 -16.57
C HIS A 164 4.24 -5.82 -15.85
N ASN A 165 3.12 -5.36 -16.37
CA ASN A 165 1.76 -5.66 -15.89
C ASN A 165 1.11 -6.72 -16.79
#